data_21f4e84381c38cecd7348bbe9b073830
#
_entry.id   21f4e84381c38cecd7348bbe9b073830
#
_cell.length_a   1.000
_cell.length_b   1.000
_cell.length_c   1.000
_cell.angle_alpha   90.00
_cell.angle_beta   90.00
_cell.angle_gamma   90.00
#
_symmetry.space_group_name_H-M   'P 1'
#
loop_
_entity.id
_entity.type
_entity.pdbx_description
1 polymer ?
#
loop_
_entity_poly.entity_id
_entity_poly.type
_entity_poly.pdbx_seq_one_letter_code
_entity_poly.pdbx_strand_id
1 'polypeptide(L)'
;MLIFAACLAIFIYGMVASMLGTINPGLAAKFQLTNVETGYIALAQGIGLVIASVSVGPLLDRRGKKVGLLLGLASVTLALLTLANAASVAVIVGAMVVMGMGGGIIITGANALGSDVSESRRASVLNFLNVFVGLGGFATPFLAGNLLGGDAVRVAYAAAALTAATFLVHLFLRIAPPATPAAGQKARAVFSVPILYLFATATFLYTACEFGVWNWLSKYLVVRGLPAAVALNVLSLGFALGLLLGRVIVVPILIRIPPLTVNIASSTLMALTTFAVLHVSTPALAGPLVFLAGLAMAPVFPTTVAMVGDVFKERSGTAIGFTITCGFSGLVVSSPLIGWLAGPEPAGLSTGLLVLPVFSAALVVVYLVLRSTRRAVLAAPGPSA
;
A
#
# COMPACT_ATOMS: atom_id res chain seq x y z
N MET A 1 12.95 21.43 7.65
CA MET A 1 13.60 20.79 6.49
C MET A 1 13.46 19.27 6.51
N LEU A 2 13.74 18.55 7.61
CA LEU A 2 13.65 17.06 7.65
C LEU A 2 12.22 16.54 7.41
N ILE A 3 11.18 17.16 8.00
CA ILE A 3 9.78 16.80 7.73
C ILE A 3 9.45 16.98 6.25
N PHE A 4 9.87 18.06 5.64
CA PHE A 4 9.64 18.31 4.21
C PHE A 4 10.28 17.23 3.33
N ALA A 5 11.53 16.85 3.63
CA ALA A 5 12.20 15.75 2.94
C ALA A 5 11.44 14.43 3.09
N ALA A 6 11.01 14.09 4.32
CA ALA A 6 10.21 12.90 4.56
C ALA A 6 8.88 12.93 3.78
N CYS A 7 8.20 14.08 3.72
CA CYS A 7 6.97 14.26 2.96
C CYS A 7 7.18 14.03 1.45
N LEU A 8 8.25 14.61 0.87
CA LEU A 8 8.57 14.39 -0.54
C LEU A 8 8.86 12.91 -0.83
N ALA A 9 9.69 12.27 0.00
CA ALA A 9 10.01 10.86 -0.18
C ALA A 9 8.76 9.97 -0.07
N ILE A 10 7.90 10.21 0.92
CA ILE A 10 6.64 9.48 1.11
C ILE A 10 5.65 9.74 -0.03
N PHE A 11 5.62 10.94 -0.59
CA PHE A 11 4.83 11.24 -1.80
C PHE A 11 5.30 10.37 -2.98
N ILE A 12 6.62 10.24 -3.20
CA ILE A 12 7.18 9.33 -4.21
C ILE A 12 6.78 7.88 -3.94
N TYR A 13 6.79 7.43 -2.68
CA TYR A 13 6.29 6.09 -2.36
C TYR A 13 4.81 5.92 -2.73
N GLY A 14 3.96 6.90 -2.44
CA GLY A 14 2.55 6.89 -2.84
C GLY A 14 2.37 6.81 -4.36
N MET A 15 3.21 7.54 -5.11
CA MET A 15 3.28 7.46 -6.57
C MET A 15 3.67 6.04 -7.03
N VAL A 16 4.68 5.42 -6.42
CA VAL A 16 5.12 4.04 -6.73
C VAL A 16 4.02 3.04 -6.44
N ALA A 17 3.28 3.20 -5.34
CA ALA A 17 2.19 2.30 -4.95
C ALA A 17 1.04 2.28 -5.96
N SER A 18 0.73 3.43 -6.59
CA SER A 18 -0.32 3.55 -7.60
C SER A 18 0.18 3.36 -9.04
N MET A 19 1.51 3.27 -9.23
CA MET A 19 2.13 3.32 -10.56
C MET A 19 1.64 2.19 -11.47
N LEU A 20 1.67 0.94 -10.99
CA LEU A 20 1.28 -0.19 -11.81
C LEU A 20 -0.16 -0.04 -12.32
N GLY A 21 -1.11 0.25 -11.44
CA GLY A 21 -2.50 0.45 -11.85
C GLY A 21 -2.68 1.62 -12.82
N THR A 22 -1.82 2.63 -12.72
CA THR A 22 -1.86 3.80 -13.62
C THR A 22 -1.36 3.46 -15.01
N ILE A 23 -0.25 2.73 -15.14
CA ILE A 23 0.35 2.40 -16.45
C ILE A 23 -0.15 1.09 -17.06
N ASN A 24 -0.82 0.26 -16.26
CA ASN A 24 -1.27 -1.09 -16.67
C ASN A 24 -2.12 -1.10 -17.94
N PRO A 25 -3.13 -0.23 -18.13
CA PRO A 25 -3.89 -0.21 -19.38
C PRO A 25 -3.01 0.02 -20.61
N GLY A 26 -2.07 0.96 -20.53
CA GLY A 26 -1.14 1.28 -21.61
C GLY A 26 -0.12 0.18 -21.88
N LEU A 27 0.42 -0.44 -20.83
CA LEU A 27 1.32 -1.59 -20.97
C LEU A 27 0.59 -2.80 -21.55
N ALA A 28 -0.62 -3.09 -21.07
CA ALA A 28 -1.43 -4.20 -21.58
C ALA A 28 -1.74 -4.04 -23.06
N ALA A 29 -2.07 -2.83 -23.52
CA ALA A 29 -2.31 -2.53 -24.93
C ALA A 29 -1.03 -2.65 -25.77
N LYS A 30 0.11 -2.07 -25.29
CA LYS A 30 1.38 -2.07 -26.04
C LYS A 30 1.99 -3.47 -26.21
N PHE A 31 1.95 -4.28 -25.15
CA PHE A 31 2.60 -5.60 -25.11
C PHE A 31 1.61 -6.77 -25.23
N GLN A 32 0.32 -6.49 -25.44
CA GLN A 32 -0.76 -7.48 -25.51
C GLN A 32 -0.77 -8.43 -24.28
N LEU A 33 -0.57 -7.83 -23.08
CA LEU A 33 -0.44 -8.60 -21.84
C LEU A 33 -1.73 -9.30 -21.46
N THR A 34 -1.62 -10.60 -21.24
CA THR A 34 -2.65 -11.38 -20.57
C THR A 34 -2.85 -10.94 -19.11
N ASN A 35 -3.94 -11.37 -18.48
CA ASN A 35 -4.14 -11.12 -17.06
C ASN A 35 -3.09 -11.82 -16.21
N VAL A 36 -2.66 -13.02 -16.60
CA VAL A 36 -1.61 -13.79 -15.92
C VAL A 36 -0.28 -13.02 -15.92
N GLU A 37 0.15 -12.51 -17.07
CA GLU A 37 1.39 -11.73 -17.20
C GLU A 37 1.31 -10.41 -16.39
N THR A 38 0.14 -9.75 -16.41
CA THR A 38 -0.11 -8.57 -15.56
C THR A 38 0.04 -8.92 -14.08
N GLY A 39 -0.47 -10.08 -13.65
CA GLY A 39 -0.30 -10.59 -12.29
C GLY A 39 1.16 -10.82 -11.91
N TYR A 40 1.97 -11.37 -12.83
CA TYR A 40 3.42 -11.55 -12.60
C TYR A 40 4.20 -10.22 -12.54
N ILE A 41 3.80 -9.22 -13.31
CA ILE A 41 4.38 -7.87 -13.22
C ILE A 41 4.10 -7.27 -11.83
N ALA A 42 2.89 -7.41 -11.31
CA ALA A 42 2.55 -6.98 -9.96
C ALA A 42 3.28 -7.78 -8.87
N LEU A 43 3.42 -9.11 -9.06
CA LEU A 43 4.21 -9.98 -8.20
C LEU A 43 5.67 -9.50 -8.10
N ALA A 44 6.27 -9.14 -9.23
CA ALA A 44 7.64 -8.65 -9.29
C ALA A 44 7.84 -7.38 -8.42
N GLN A 45 6.91 -6.43 -8.51
CA GLN A 45 6.92 -5.24 -7.63
C GLN A 45 6.79 -5.63 -6.16
N GLY A 46 5.86 -6.53 -5.84
CA GLY A 46 5.64 -7.01 -4.48
C GLY A 46 6.86 -7.72 -3.89
N ILE A 47 7.52 -8.58 -4.66
CA ILE A 47 8.77 -9.25 -4.26
C ILE A 47 9.84 -8.21 -3.93
N GLY A 48 10.03 -7.20 -4.79
CA GLY A 48 10.97 -6.11 -4.55
C GLY A 48 10.69 -5.39 -3.23
N LEU A 49 9.42 -5.06 -2.97
CA LEU A 49 8.99 -4.39 -1.74
C LEU A 49 9.28 -5.25 -0.49
N VAL A 50 8.98 -6.55 -0.52
CA VAL A 50 9.24 -7.48 0.59
C VAL A 50 10.74 -7.64 0.84
N ILE A 51 11.56 -7.82 -0.20
CA ILE A 51 13.01 -7.88 -0.08
C ILE A 51 13.54 -6.62 0.61
N ALA A 52 13.08 -5.45 0.18
CA ALA A 52 13.49 -4.19 0.79
C ALA A 52 13.05 -4.09 2.26
N SER A 53 11.80 -4.47 2.59
CA SER A 53 11.27 -4.37 3.95
C SER A 53 12.09 -5.16 4.97
N VAL A 54 12.67 -6.29 4.56
CA VAL A 54 13.52 -7.14 5.41
C VAL A 54 14.97 -6.63 5.48
N SER A 55 15.50 -6.10 4.36
CA SER A 55 16.94 -5.79 4.23
C SER A 55 17.29 -4.34 4.55
N VAL A 56 16.31 -3.42 4.50
CA VAL A 56 16.59 -1.98 4.60
C VAL A 56 16.98 -1.53 6.01
N GLY A 57 16.44 -2.16 7.07
CA GLY A 57 16.77 -1.81 8.45
C GLY A 57 18.27 -1.77 8.71
N PRO A 58 19.01 -2.87 8.50
CA PRO A 58 20.47 -2.90 8.65
C PRO A 58 21.21 -1.89 7.74
N LEU A 59 20.67 -1.58 6.57
CA LEU A 59 21.24 -0.57 5.68
C LEU A 59 21.16 0.83 6.31
N LEU A 60 19.97 1.18 6.83
CA LEU A 60 19.75 2.49 7.47
C LEU A 60 20.57 2.65 8.75
N ASP A 61 20.70 1.58 9.54
CA ASP A 61 21.48 1.58 10.78
C ASP A 61 22.96 1.76 10.52
N ARG A 62 23.51 1.14 9.46
CA ARG A 62 24.94 1.18 9.14
C ARG A 62 25.36 2.37 8.29
N ARG A 63 24.57 2.73 7.28
CA ARG A 63 24.90 3.75 6.29
C ARG A 63 24.12 5.07 6.47
N GLY A 64 23.13 5.07 7.36
CA GLY A 64 22.30 6.23 7.66
C GLY A 64 21.09 6.39 6.73
N LYS A 65 20.10 7.12 7.20
CA LYS A 65 18.81 7.34 6.50
C LYS A 65 18.97 8.10 5.20
N LYS A 66 19.94 9.02 5.12
CA LYS A 66 20.24 9.76 3.88
C LYS A 66 20.65 8.81 2.75
N VAL A 67 21.57 7.91 3.02
CA VAL A 67 22.06 6.93 2.01
C VAL A 67 20.91 6.02 1.57
N GLY A 68 20.10 5.52 2.52
CA GLY A 68 18.93 4.72 2.19
C GLY A 68 17.95 5.46 1.26
N LEU A 69 17.56 6.70 1.63
CA LEU A 69 16.63 7.49 0.81
C LEU A 69 17.20 7.79 -0.59
N LEU A 70 18.47 8.12 -0.71
CA LEU A 70 19.10 8.33 -2.01
C LEU A 70 19.14 7.06 -2.85
N LEU A 71 19.46 5.90 -2.26
CA LEU A 71 19.42 4.61 -2.96
C LEU A 71 17.99 4.27 -3.42
N GLY A 72 16.99 4.45 -2.55
CA GLY A 72 15.59 4.20 -2.91
C GLY A 72 15.12 5.10 -4.06
N LEU A 73 15.38 6.41 -3.99
CA LEU A 73 15.00 7.37 -5.02
C LEU A 73 15.74 7.11 -6.35
N ALA A 74 17.04 6.79 -6.30
CA ALA A 74 17.81 6.41 -7.49
C ALA A 74 17.27 5.13 -8.12
N SER A 75 16.94 4.09 -7.30
CA SER A 75 16.36 2.84 -7.79
C SER A 75 15.01 3.06 -8.48
N VAL A 76 14.12 3.87 -7.88
CA VAL A 76 12.82 4.19 -8.49
C VAL A 76 13.00 4.99 -9.79
N THR A 77 13.91 5.98 -9.81
CA THR A 77 14.20 6.74 -11.04
C THR A 77 14.69 5.83 -12.16
N LEU A 78 15.66 4.96 -11.86
CA LEU A 78 16.19 4.00 -12.83
C LEU A 78 15.11 3.05 -13.33
N ALA A 79 14.29 2.51 -12.43
CA ALA A 79 13.19 1.61 -12.79
C ALA A 79 12.18 2.29 -13.71
N LEU A 80 11.79 3.54 -13.44
CA LEU A 80 10.85 4.30 -14.25
C LEU A 80 11.42 4.62 -15.64
N LEU A 81 12.70 4.99 -15.73
CA LEU A 81 13.38 5.18 -17.01
C LEU A 81 13.47 3.88 -17.80
N THR A 82 13.75 2.76 -17.13
CA THR A 82 13.75 1.43 -17.76
C THR A 82 12.36 1.05 -18.26
N LEU A 83 11.30 1.31 -17.49
CA LEU A 83 9.90 1.08 -17.90
C LEU A 83 9.52 1.91 -19.13
N ALA A 84 9.89 3.19 -19.16
CA ALA A 84 9.59 4.08 -20.28
C ALA A 84 10.21 3.58 -21.60
N ASN A 85 11.38 2.94 -21.53
CA ASN A 85 12.14 2.42 -22.67
C ASN A 85 12.04 0.89 -22.83
N ALA A 86 11.11 0.25 -22.12
CA ALA A 86 11.00 -1.21 -22.16
C ALA A 86 10.63 -1.70 -23.56
N ALA A 87 11.41 -2.66 -24.05
CA ALA A 87 11.20 -3.34 -25.34
C ALA A 87 10.61 -4.76 -25.15
N SER A 88 10.58 -5.29 -23.94
CA SER A 88 10.06 -6.64 -23.64
C SER A 88 9.44 -6.71 -22.25
N VAL A 89 8.58 -7.72 -22.05
CA VAL A 89 7.95 -8.01 -20.75
C VAL A 89 8.99 -8.34 -19.68
N ALA A 90 10.07 -9.04 -20.05
CA ALA A 90 11.15 -9.37 -19.13
C ALA A 90 11.82 -8.11 -18.53
N VAL A 91 12.02 -7.07 -19.35
CA VAL A 91 12.55 -5.77 -18.90
C VAL A 91 11.57 -5.07 -17.96
N ILE A 92 10.26 -5.15 -18.25
CA ILE A 92 9.22 -4.61 -17.37
C ILE A 92 9.25 -5.32 -16.00
N VAL A 93 9.31 -6.65 -15.98
CA VAL A 93 9.38 -7.44 -14.74
C VAL A 93 10.61 -7.05 -13.92
N GLY A 94 11.79 -6.96 -14.54
CA GLY A 94 13.01 -6.53 -13.86
C GLY A 94 12.91 -5.12 -13.28
N ALA A 95 12.38 -4.18 -14.06
CA ALA A 95 12.15 -2.79 -13.63
C ALA A 95 11.15 -2.73 -12.45
N MET A 96 10.12 -3.56 -12.43
CA MET A 96 9.14 -3.61 -11.35
C MET A 96 9.74 -4.15 -10.05
N VAL A 97 10.64 -5.14 -10.11
CA VAL A 97 11.40 -5.59 -8.91
C VAL A 97 12.20 -4.42 -8.33
N VAL A 98 12.96 -3.71 -9.18
CA VAL A 98 13.78 -2.56 -8.75
C VAL A 98 12.93 -1.43 -8.20
N MET A 99 11.77 -1.17 -8.82
CA MET A 99 10.80 -0.16 -8.36
C MET A 99 10.22 -0.53 -7.00
N GLY A 100 9.84 -1.80 -6.79
CA GLY A 100 9.37 -2.30 -5.50
C GLY A 100 10.44 -2.17 -4.42
N MET A 101 11.69 -2.56 -4.71
CA MET A 101 12.82 -2.40 -3.78
C MET A 101 13.02 -0.92 -3.42
N GLY A 102 13.07 -0.04 -4.41
CA GLY A 102 13.19 1.41 -4.19
C GLY A 102 12.07 1.97 -3.33
N GLY A 103 10.81 1.60 -3.62
CA GLY A 103 9.65 1.98 -2.84
C GLY A 103 9.73 1.53 -1.38
N GLY A 104 10.12 0.28 -1.13
CA GLY A 104 10.31 -0.27 0.22
C GLY A 104 11.42 0.43 1.01
N ILE A 105 12.52 0.80 0.35
CA ILE A 105 13.59 1.59 0.97
C ILE A 105 13.07 3.00 1.32
N ILE A 106 12.34 3.63 0.42
CA ILE A 106 11.79 4.98 0.62
C ILE A 106 10.83 5.02 1.79
N ILE A 107 9.81 4.13 1.83
CA ILE A 107 8.80 4.13 2.89
C ILE A 107 9.43 3.91 4.26
N THR A 108 10.38 2.97 4.36
CA THR A 108 11.05 2.66 5.62
C THR A 108 11.99 3.81 6.05
N GLY A 109 12.80 4.32 5.12
CA GLY A 109 13.74 5.42 5.39
C GLY A 109 13.05 6.72 5.77
N ALA A 110 11.97 7.08 5.08
CA ALA A 110 11.22 8.29 5.35
C ALA A 110 10.43 8.22 6.66
N ASN A 111 9.82 7.07 6.99
CA ASN A 111 9.19 6.87 8.30
C ASN A 111 10.21 6.89 9.44
N ALA A 112 11.40 6.31 9.24
CA ALA A 112 12.49 6.40 10.21
C ALA A 112 12.97 7.84 10.39
N LEU A 113 13.09 8.61 9.28
CA LEU A 113 13.44 10.03 9.34
C LEU A 113 12.37 10.86 10.07
N GLY A 114 11.09 10.63 9.76
CA GLY A 114 9.98 11.30 10.44
C GLY A 114 9.92 11.00 11.93
N SER A 115 10.26 9.77 12.32
CA SER A 115 10.31 9.36 13.74
C SER A 115 11.37 10.09 14.56
N ASP A 116 12.45 10.56 13.93
CA ASP A 116 13.52 11.30 14.61
C ASP A 116 13.15 12.78 14.84
N VAL A 117 12.17 13.31 14.12
CA VAL A 117 11.82 14.74 14.21
C VAL A 117 11.22 15.08 15.56
N SER A 118 10.46 14.16 16.17
CA SER A 118 9.87 14.40 17.50
C SER A 118 9.52 13.08 18.17
N GLU A 119 10.22 12.74 19.24
CA GLU A 119 9.91 11.57 20.06
C GLU A 119 8.53 11.68 20.71
N SER A 120 8.16 12.86 21.22
CA SER A 120 6.89 13.10 21.89
C SER A 120 5.67 13.12 20.97
N ARG A 121 5.87 13.38 19.66
CA ARG A 121 4.79 13.47 18.64
C ARG A 121 4.98 12.47 17.49
N ARG A 122 5.73 11.40 17.72
CA ARG A 122 6.07 10.41 16.70
C ARG A 122 4.84 9.89 15.93
N ALA A 123 3.78 9.51 16.65
CA ALA A 123 2.55 9.02 16.03
C ALA A 123 1.89 10.07 15.12
N SER A 124 1.85 11.34 15.57
CA SER A 124 1.28 12.44 14.78
C SER A 124 2.09 12.71 13.51
N VAL A 125 3.42 12.67 13.61
CA VAL A 125 4.31 12.85 12.44
C VAL A 125 4.12 11.72 11.43
N LEU A 126 4.07 10.47 11.87
CA LEU A 126 3.86 9.32 10.98
C LEU A 126 2.48 9.35 10.31
N ASN A 127 1.42 9.73 11.05
CA ASN A 127 0.10 9.93 10.45
C ASN A 127 0.08 11.07 9.43
N PHE A 128 0.76 12.17 9.71
CA PHE A 128 0.92 13.27 8.75
C PHE A 128 1.65 12.82 7.47
N LEU A 129 2.71 12.03 7.60
CA LEU A 129 3.41 11.46 6.44
C LEU A 129 2.49 10.57 5.60
N ASN A 130 1.60 9.80 6.21
CA ASN A 130 0.64 8.95 5.50
C ASN A 130 -0.35 9.74 4.60
N VAL A 131 -0.60 11.03 4.89
CA VAL A 131 -1.36 11.90 3.99
C VAL A 131 -0.63 12.04 2.65
N PHE A 132 0.70 12.15 2.67
CA PHE A 132 1.50 12.27 1.43
C PHE A 132 1.57 10.96 0.64
N VAL A 133 1.44 9.79 1.28
CA VAL A 133 1.18 8.52 0.54
C VAL A 133 -0.11 8.65 -0.27
N GLY A 134 -1.19 9.10 0.38
CA GLY A 134 -2.48 9.30 -0.28
C GLY A 134 -2.42 10.33 -1.41
N LEU A 135 -1.71 11.44 -1.20
CA LEU A 135 -1.54 12.48 -2.22
C LEU A 135 -0.75 11.97 -3.43
N GLY A 136 0.35 11.22 -3.22
CA GLY A 136 1.10 10.60 -4.31
C GLY A 136 0.26 9.58 -5.08
N GLY A 137 -0.48 8.73 -4.35
CA GLY A 137 -1.41 7.76 -4.93
C GLY A 137 -2.55 8.40 -5.72
N PHE A 138 -3.06 9.54 -5.26
CA PHE A 138 -4.08 10.31 -5.97
C PHE A 138 -3.51 11.03 -7.21
N ALA A 139 -2.40 11.75 -7.03
CA ALA A 139 -1.85 12.61 -8.07
C ALA A 139 -1.42 11.80 -9.30
N THR A 140 -0.88 10.60 -9.14
CA THR A 140 -0.33 9.81 -10.23
C THR A 140 -1.39 9.43 -11.28
N PRO A 141 -2.48 8.72 -10.96
CA PRO A 141 -3.50 8.40 -11.95
C PRO A 141 -4.29 9.66 -12.40
N PHE A 142 -4.43 10.67 -11.54
CA PHE A 142 -5.09 11.93 -11.92
C PHE A 142 -4.31 12.66 -13.02
N LEU A 143 -3.00 12.86 -12.84
CA LEU A 143 -2.16 13.52 -13.82
C LEU A 143 -2.03 12.68 -15.10
N ALA A 144 -1.93 11.36 -14.94
CA ALA A 144 -1.88 10.44 -16.06
C ALA A 144 -3.14 10.54 -16.95
N GLY A 145 -4.33 10.55 -16.35
CA GLY A 145 -5.60 10.63 -17.09
C GLY A 145 -5.88 12.00 -17.71
N ASN A 146 -5.53 13.09 -17.02
CA ASN A 146 -5.96 14.43 -17.41
C ASN A 146 -4.89 15.24 -18.16
N LEU A 147 -3.60 15.01 -17.89
CA LEU A 147 -2.50 15.79 -18.49
C LEU A 147 -1.64 14.97 -19.45
N LEU A 148 -1.53 13.65 -19.24
CA LEU A 148 -0.63 12.80 -20.02
C LEU A 148 -1.35 11.88 -21.00
N GLY A 149 -2.68 11.99 -21.10
CA GLY A 149 -3.50 11.22 -22.03
C GLY A 149 -3.55 9.72 -21.77
N GLY A 150 -3.22 9.28 -20.55
CA GLY A 150 -3.13 7.86 -20.20
C GLY A 150 -1.94 7.10 -20.81
N ASP A 151 -1.00 7.83 -21.43
CA ASP A 151 0.18 7.25 -22.07
C ASP A 151 1.18 6.76 -21.00
N ALA A 152 1.38 5.45 -20.93
CA ALA A 152 2.25 4.81 -19.93
C ALA A 152 3.71 5.31 -20.01
N VAL A 153 4.21 5.61 -21.21
CA VAL A 153 5.58 6.08 -21.42
C VAL A 153 5.75 7.50 -20.89
N ARG A 154 4.81 8.39 -21.22
CA ARG A 154 4.80 9.78 -20.70
C ARG A 154 4.67 9.81 -19.18
N VAL A 155 3.81 8.96 -18.62
CA VAL A 155 3.64 8.80 -17.17
C VAL A 155 4.96 8.38 -16.52
N ALA A 156 5.64 7.36 -17.08
CA ALA A 156 6.90 6.86 -16.55
C ALA A 156 8.00 7.93 -16.60
N TYR A 157 8.12 8.70 -17.69
CA TYR A 157 9.10 9.80 -17.79
C TYR A 157 8.78 10.95 -16.82
N ALA A 158 7.53 11.36 -16.71
CA ALA A 158 7.12 12.41 -15.77
C ALA A 158 7.40 12.02 -14.32
N ALA A 159 7.07 10.77 -13.96
CA ALA A 159 7.35 10.22 -12.65
C ALA A 159 8.87 10.08 -12.39
N ALA A 160 9.66 9.67 -13.39
CA ALA A 160 11.11 9.61 -13.29
C ALA A 160 11.72 11.01 -13.04
N ALA A 161 11.25 12.02 -13.77
CA ALA A 161 11.71 13.41 -13.60
C ALA A 161 11.40 13.94 -12.19
N LEU A 162 10.19 13.68 -11.67
CA LEU A 162 9.81 14.07 -10.31
C LEU A 162 10.63 13.34 -9.25
N THR A 163 10.88 12.04 -9.43
CA THR A 163 11.68 11.23 -8.50
C THR A 163 13.15 11.70 -8.54
N ALA A 164 13.69 11.99 -9.72
CA ALA A 164 15.05 12.54 -9.88
C ALA A 164 15.18 13.93 -9.23
N ALA A 165 14.19 14.80 -9.39
CA ALA A 165 14.15 16.10 -8.70
C ALA A 165 14.14 15.90 -7.16
N THR A 166 13.34 14.95 -6.66
CA THR A 166 13.31 14.60 -5.25
C THR A 166 14.65 14.04 -4.77
N PHE A 167 15.32 13.21 -5.59
CA PHE A 167 16.68 12.72 -5.31
C PHE A 167 17.67 13.89 -5.17
N LEU A 168 17.65 14.85 -6.09
CA LEU A 168 18.52 16.02 -6.02
C LEU A 168 18.27 16.85 -4.75
N VAL A 169 17.01 17.06 -4.37
CA VAL A 169 16.69 17.74 -3.10
C VAL A 169 17.32 16.99 -1.92
N HIS A 170 17.18 15.65 -1.85
CA HIS A 170 17.76 14.85 -0.76
C HIS A 170 19.29 14.81 -0.79
N LEU A 171 19.92 14.94 -1.95
CA LEU A 171 21.38 15.00 -2.10
C LEU A 171 21.98 16.20 -1.34
N PHE A 172 21.32 17.35 -1.42
CA PHE A 172 21.78 18.59 -0.79
C PHE A 172 21.29 18.76 0.66
N LEU A 173 20.32 17.96 1.13
CA LEU A 173 19.86 18.04 2.51
C LEU A 173 20.87 17.42 3.48
N ARG A 174 21.05 18.10 4.62
CA ARG A 174 21.84 17.56 5.74
C ARG A 174 20.92 16.71 6.63
N ILE A 175 21.11 15.40 6.61
CA ILE A 175 20.43 14.44 7.48
C ILE A 175 21.49 13.89 8.43
N ALA A 176 21.19 13.85 9.72
CA ALA A 176 22.12 13.37 10.75
C ALA A 176 22.62 11.93 10.47
N PRO A 177 23.88 11.63 10.79
CA PRO A 177 24.40 10.28 10.71
C PRO A 177 23.62 9.32 11.62
N PRO A 178 23.73 7.99 11.42
CA PRO A 178 23.04 7.01 12.25
C PRO A 178 23.45 7.13 13.72
N ALA A 179 22.49 7.03 14.63
CA ALA A 179 22.77 6.86 16.06
C ALA A 179 23.29 5.43 16.30
N THR A 180 24.08 5.25 17.34
CA THR A 180 24.56 3.93 17.74
C THR A 180 23.35 2.99 17.99
N PRO A 181 23.33 1.77 17.42
CA PRO A 181 22.20 0.87 17.59
C PRO A 181 21.97 0.55 19.06
N ALA A 182 20.74 0.70 19.54
CA ALA A 182 20.35 0.22 20.88
C ALA A 182 20.45 -1.31 20.91
N ALA A 183 21.05 -1.87 21.95
CA ALA A 183 21.25 -3.31 22.13
C ALA A 183 19.91 -4.06 22.02
N GLY A 184 19.86 -5.07 21.14
CA GLY A 184 18.66 -5.80 20.79
C GLY A 184 17.98 -6.48 21.97
N GLN A 185 16.78 -6.05 22.27
CA GLN A 185 15.87 -6.75 23.19
C GLN A 185 15.44 -8.08 22.58
N LYS A 186 15.22 -9.10 23.43
CA LYS A 186 14.83 -10.47 23.02
C LYS A 186 13.49 -10.46 22.25
N ALA A 187 13.54 -10.32 20.93
CA ALA A 187 12.39 -10.21 20.03
C ALA A 187 11.52 -11.49 20.00
N ARG A 188 12.11 -12.66 20.31
CA ARG A 188 11.46 -13.99 20.16
C ARG A 188 10.14 -14.17 20.91
N ALA A 189 9.97 -13.55 22.07
CA ALA A 189 8.76 -13.77 22.88
C ALA A 189 7.49 -13.12 22.29
N VAL A 190 7.59 -12.23 21.29
CA VAL A 190 6.42 -11.66 20.58
C VAL A 190 5.75 -12.72 19.72
N PHE A 191 6.54 -13.61 19.10
CA PHE A 191 6.07 -14.63 18.18
C PHE A 191 5.35 -15.81 18.85
N SER A 192 5.42 -15.93 20.19
CA SER A 192 4.66 -16.95 20.94
C SER A 192 3.22 -16.55 21.25
N VAL A 193 2.83 -15.30 20.92
CA VAL A 193 1.50 -14.78 21.27
C VAL A 193 0.53 -14.93 20.08
N PRO A 194 -0.50 -15.80 20.14
CA PRO A 194 -1.36 -16.12 18.99
C PRO A 194 -2.08 -14.92 18.37
N ILE A 195 -2.46 -13.92 19.17
CA ILE A 195 -3.15 -12.73 18.68
C ILE A 195 -2.33 -11.93 17.66
N LEU A 196 -0.99 -12.06 17.68
CA LEU A 196 -0.10 -11.45 16.69
C LEU A 196 -0.43 -11.94 15.29
N TYR A 197 -0.66 -13.23 15.14
CA TYR A 197 -0.96 -13.86 13.84
C TYR A 197 -2.34 -13.47 13.32
N LEU A 198 -3.32 -13.21 14.20
CA LEU A 198 -4.61 -12.65 13.78
C LEU A 198 -4.45 -11.24 13.23
N PHE A 199 -3.64 -10.37 13.86
CA PHE A 199 -3.33 -9.06 13.32
C PHE A 199 -2.55 -9.14 12.01
N ALA A 200 -1.58 -10.05 11.91
CA ALA A 200 -0.82 -10.30 10.68
C ALA A 200 -1.73 -10.76 9.54
N THR A 201 -2.67 -11.68 9.82
CA THR A 201 -3.68 -12.12 8.84
C THR A 201 -4.61 -10.98 8.44
N ALA A 202 -5.03 -10.13 9.40
CA ALA A 202 -5.86 -8.98 9.09
C ALA A 202 -5.17 -7.99 8.16
N THR A 203 -3.90 -7.65 8.42
CA THR A 203 -3.13 -6.76 7.54
C THR A 203 -2.84 -7.39 6.19
N PHE A 204 -2.57 -8.70 6.14
CA PHE A 204 -2.41 -9.45 4.89
C PHE A 204 -3.66 -9.36 4.01
N LEU A 205 -4.84 -9.70 4.55
CA LEU A 205 -6.10 -9.66 3.81
C LEU A 205 -6.46 -8.25 3.35
N TYR A 206 -6.24 -7.27 4.21
CA TYR A 206 -6.46 -5.86 3.87
C TYR A 206 -5.58 -5.41 2.72
N THR A 207 -4.26 -5.57 2.82
CA THR A 207 -3.33 -5.12 1.78
C THR A 207 -3.49 -5.91 0.49
N ALA A 208 -3.83 -7.20 0.58
CA ALA A 208 -4.19 -8.01 -0.58
C ALA A 208 -5.37 -7.39 -1.35
N CYS A 209 -6.38 -6.88 -0.64
CA CYS A 209 -7.53 -6.22 -1.24
C CYS A 209 -7.19 -4.82 -1.75
N GLU A 210 -6.52 -3.99 -0.94
CA GLU A 210 -6.15 -2.62 -1.32
C GLU A 210 -5.28 -2.60 -2.58
N PHE A 211 -4.20 -3.38 -2.61
CA PHE A 211 -3.34 -3.46 -3.79
C PHE A 211 -4.00 -4.16 -4.97
N GLY A 212 -4.94 -5.07 -4.72
CA GLY A 212 -5.79 -5.63 -5.78
C GLY A 212 -6.58 -4.53 -6.49
N VAL A 213 -7.18 -3.59 -5.76
CA VAL A 213 -7.85 -2.42 -6.35
C VAL A 213 -6.83 -1.52 -7.06
N TRP A 214 -5.73 -1.14 -6.40
CA TRP A 214 -4.69 -0.29 -6.99
C TRP A 214 -4.18 -0.82 -8.34
N ASN A 215 -3.91 -2.11 -8.44
CA ASN A 215 -3.24 -2.69 -9.62
C ASN A 215 -4.21 -3.04 -10.75
N TRP A 216 -5.48 -3.34 -10.44
CA TRP A 216 -6.38 -3.95 -11.42
C TRP A 216 -7.58 -3.10 -11.81
N LEU A 217 -7.99 -2.12 -10.98
CA LEU A 217 -9.22 -1.37 -11.19
C LEU A 217 -9.26 -0.66 -12.54
N SER A 218 -8.18 0.04 -12.92
CA SER A 218 -8.12 0.78 -14.19
C SER A 218 -8.21 -0.17 -15.39
N LYS A 219 -7.48 -1.29 -15.38
CA LYS A 219 -7.57 -2.32 -16.42
C LYS A 219 -8.97 -2.91 -16.49
N TYR A 220 -9.57 -3.23 -15.33
CA TYR A 220 -10.93 -3.75 -15.25
C TYR A 220 -11.94 -2.81 -15.89
N LEU A 221 -11.88 -1.52 -15.57
CA LEU A 221 -12.79 -0.51 -16.12
C LEU A 221 -12.60 -0.33 -17.63
N VAL A 222 -11.37 -0.40 -18.14
CA VAL A 222 -11.09 -0.36 -19.59
C VAL A 222 -11.67 -1.59 -20.28
N VAL A 223 -11.52 -2.80 -19.71
CA VAL A 223 -12.14 -4.03 -20.23
C VAL A 223 -13.67 -3.92 -20.24
N ARG A 224 -14.26 -3.18 -19.30
CA ARG A 224 -15.70 -2.87 -19.25
C ARG A 224 -16.12 -1.77 -20.22
N GLY A 225 -15.22 -1.28 -21.07
CA GLY A 225 -15.51 -0.31 -22.14
C GLY A 225 -15.33 1.16 -21.76
N LEU A 226 -14.78 1.48 -20.58
CA LEU A 226 -14.48 2.87 -20.25
C LEU A 226 -13.19 3.33 -20.94
N PRO A 227 -13.13 4.57 -21.45
CA PRO A 227 -11.87 5.16 -21.90
C PRO A 227 -10.81 5.15 -20.80
N ALA A 228 -9.53 4.94 -21.17
CA ALA A 228 -8.44 4.85 -20.22
C ALA A 228 -8.35 6.07 -19.28
N ALA A 229 -8.54 7.29 -19.81
CA ALA A 229 -8.55 8.50 -18.99
C ALA A 229 -9.68 8.51 -17.94
N VAL A 230 -10.87 8.01 -18.29
CA VAL A 230 -12.00 7.88 -17.36
C VAL A 230 -11.70 6.82 -16.29
N ALA A 231 -11.15 5.68 -16.68
CA ALA A 231 -10.75 4.63 -15.74
C ALA A 231 -9.70 5.13 -14.74
N LEU A 232 -8.73 5.93 -15.17
CA LEU A 232 -7.74 6.57 -14.31
C LEU A 232 -8.35 7.62 -13.39
N ASN A 233 -9.34 8.37 -13.85
CA ASN A 233 -10.09 9.30 -13.02
C ASN A 233 -10.93 8.57 -11.96
N VAL A 234 -11.53 7.43 -12.29
CA VAL A 234 -12.21 6.60 -11.27
C VAL A 234 -11.22 6.05 -10.25
N LEU A 235 -10.01 5.68 -10.64
CA LEU A 235 -8.97 5.26 -9.71
C LEU A 235 -8.51 6.42 -8.79
N SER A 236 -8.35 7.63 -9.31
CA SER A 236 -7.89 8.80 -8.54
C SER A 236 -9.03 9.46 -7.75
N LEU A 237 -10.06 9.98 -8.42
CA LEU A 237 -11.16 10.71 -7.80
C LEU A 237 -12.14 9.78 -7.07
N GLY A 238 -12.20 8.50 -7.46
CA GLY A 238 -12.92 7.47 -6.73
C GLY A 238 -12.03 6.94 -5.61
N PHE A 239 -11.22 5.93 -5.92
CA PHE A 239 -10.53 5.14 -4.91
C PHE A 239 -9.54 5.93 -4.04
N ALA A 240 -8.59 6.63 -4.67
CA ALA A 240 -7.54 7.33 -3.93
C ALA A 240 -8.08 8.48 -3.08
N LEU A 241 -9.03 9.26 -3.63
CA LEU A 241 -9.67 10.33 -2.88
C LEU A 241 -10.54 9.78 -1.74
N GLY A 242 -11.30 8.70 -1.99
CA GLY A 242 -12.06 8.01 -0.95
C GLY A 242 -11.16 7.54 0.19
N LEU A 243 -10.02 6.92 -0.13
CA LEU A 243 -9.01 6.49 0.83
C LEU A 243 -8.43 7.67 1.64
N LEU A 244 -8.11 8.77 0.97
CA LEU A 244 -7.56 9.97 1.59
C LEU A 244 -8.56 10.63 2.54
N LEU A 245 -9.78 10.88 2.08
CA LEU A 245 -10.83 11.50 2.87
C LEU A 245 -11.28 10.60 4.03
N GLY A 246 -11.36 9.29 3.80
CA GLY A 246 -11.71 8.33 4.84
C GLY A 246 -10.73 8.34 6.01
N ARG A 247 -9.43 8.56 5.76
CA ARG A 247 -8.41 8.72 6.82
C ARG A 247 -8.67 9.97 7.68
N VAL A 248 -9.17 11.04 7.09
CA VAL A 248 -9.52 12.26 7.83
C VAL A 248 -10.84 12.07 8.60
N ILE A 249 -11.85 11.51 7.95
CA ILE A 249 -13.19 11.30 8.51
C ILE A 249 -13.16 10.33 9.70
N VAL A 250 -12.30 9.32 9.67
CA VAL A 250 -12.24 8.31 10.74
C VAL A 250 -11.68 8.84 12.06
N VAL A 251 -10.86 9.91 12.05
CA VAL A 251 -10.23 10.44 13.27
C VAL A 251 -11.26 10.79 14.35
N PRO A 252 -12.29 11.64 14.11
CA PRO A 252 -13.30 11.94 15.12
C PRO A 252 -14.16 10.72 15.49
N ILE A 253 -14.33 9.75 14.58
CA ILE A 253 -15.07 8.51 14.83
C ILE A 253 -14.35 7.65 15.87
N LEU A 254 -13.02 7.51 15.74
CA LEU A 254 -12.19 6.72 16.67
C LEU A 254 -12.11 7.29 18.09
N ILE A 255 -12.44 8.57 18.28
CA ILE A 255 -12.57 9.17 19.61
C ILE A 255 -13.77 8.58 20.37
N ARG A 256 -14.84 8.21 19.66
CA ARG A 256 -16.12 7.76 20.23
C ARG A 256 -16.39 6.27 20.09
N ILE A 257 -15.84 5.65 19.05
CA ILE A 257 -16.13 4.25 18.69
C ILE A 257 -14.83 3.43 18.82
N PRO A 258 -14.89 2.26 19.50
CA PRO A 258 -13.72 1.40 19.65
C PRO A 258 -13.10 1.01 18.29
N PRO A 259 -11.77 1.03 18.17
CA PRO A 259 -11.04 0.74 16.93
C PRO A 259 -11.47 -0.56 16.25
N LEU A 260 -11.66 -1.62 17.00
CA LEU A 260 -12.10 -2.94 16.48
C LEU A 260 -13.52 -2.89 15.87
N THR A 261 -14.44 -2.10 16.45
CA THR A 261 -15.79 -1.93 15.89
C THR A 261 -15.74 -1.16 14.58
N VAL A 262 -14.90 -0.11 14.50
CA VAL A 262 -14.66 0.62 13.24
C VAL A 262 -14.12 -0.32 12.17
N ASN A 263 -13.15 -1.16 12.49
CA ASN A 263 -12.56 -2.10 11.52
C ASN A 263 -13.55 -3.16 11.05
N ILE A 264 -14.44 -3.67 11.92
CA ILE A 264 -15.50 -4.60 11.51
C ILE A 264 -16.48 -3.92 10.55
N ALA A 265 -16.96 -2.72 10.88
CA ALA A 265 -17.87 -1.97 10.01
C ALA A 265 -17.22 -1.63 8.66
N SER A 266 -15.98 -1.17 8.69
CA SER A 266 -15.18 -0.83 7.50
C SER A 266 -14.94 -2.05 6.61
N SER A 267 -14.55 -3.19 7.17
CA SER A 267 -14.33 -4.42 6.40
C SER A 267 -15.63 -4.95 5.80
N THR A 268 -16.76 -4.81 6.51
CA THR A 268 -18.08 -5.18 5.98
C THR A 268 -18.46 -4.27 4.81
N LEU A 269 -18.30 -2.95 4.95
CA LEU A 269 -18.55 -2.00 3.87
C LEU A 269 -17.61 -2.25 2.69
N MET A 270 -16.34 -2.58 2.95
CA MET A 270 -15.34 -2.94 1.95
C MET A 270 -15.78 -4.19 1.15
N ALA A 271 -16.32 -5.23 1.81
CA ALA A 271 -16.84 -6.42 1.13
C ALA A 271 -18.05 -6.09 0.24
N LEU A 272 -18.98 -5.30 0.75
CA LEU A 272 -20.18 -4.90 0.02
C LEU A 272 -19.84 -4.01 -1.20
N THR A 273 -18.96 -3.04 -1.02
CA THR A 273 -18.60 -2.10 -2.09
C THR A 273 -17.75 -2.74 -3.18
N THR A 274 -16.77 -3.58 -2.82
CA THR A 274 -15.97 -4.31 -3.81
C THR A 274 -16.83 -5.31 -4.58
N PHE A 275 -17.79 -5.98 -3.94
CA PHE A 275 -18.75 -6.82 -4.63
C PHE A 275 -19.65 -6.02 -5.57
N ALA A 276 -20.19 -4.88 -5.10
CA ALA A 276 -21.08 -4.03 -5.89
C ALA A 276 -20.38 -3.46 -7.14
N VAL A 277 -19.10 -3.03 -7.03
CA VAL A 277 -18.33 -2.53 -8.18
C VAL A 277 -18.25 -3.56 -9.31
N LEU A 278 -18.13 -4.85 -8.96
CA LEU A 278 -18.03 -5.92 -9.96
C LEU A 278 -19.36 -6.24 -10.66
N HIS A 279 -20.48 -5.93 -10.02
CA HIS A 279 -21.83 -6.26 -10.52
C HIS A 279 -22.59 -5.06 -11.08
N VAL A 280 -22.06 -3.85 -10.94
CA VAL A 280 -22.70 -2.65 -11.50
C VAL A 280 -22.56 -2.64 -13.03
N SER A 281 -23.71 -2.49 -13.71
CA SER A 281 -23.74 -2.43 -15.18
C SER A 281 -23.59 -1.00 -15.71
N THR A 282 -23.94 0.00 -14.89
CA THR A 282 -23.95 1.41 -15.29
C THR A 282 -22.62 2.08 -14.96
N PRO A 283 -21.82 2.51 -15.95
CA PRO A 283 -20.50 3.13 -15.71
C PRO A 283 -20.55 4.35 -14.78
N ALA A 284 -21.63 5.11 -14.81
CA ALA A 284 -21.80 6.28 -13.94
C ALA A 284 -21.80 5.94 -12.44
N LEU A 285 -22.20 4.73 -12.05
CA LEU A 285 -22.20 4.28 -10.65
C LEU A 285 -20.84 3.72 -10.21
N ALA A 286 -19.94 3.42 -11.14
CA ALA A 286 -18.61 2.89 -10.79
C ALA A 286 -17.81 3.88 -9.93
N GLY A 287 -17.78 5.16 -10.30
CA GLY A 287 -17.06 6.20 -9.54
C GLY A 287 -17.50 6.31 -8.08
N PRO A 288 -18.78 6.55 -7.78
CA PRO A 288 -19.31 6.60 -6.41
C PRO A 288 -19.07 5.32 -5.61
N LEU A 289 -19.24 4.12 -6.19
CA LEU A 289 -19.03 2.86 -5.51
C LEU A 289 -17.53 2.64 -5.20
N VAL A 290 -16.66 2.99 -6.13
CA VAL A 290 -15.20 2.94 -5.94
C VAL A 290 -14.75 3.94 -4.88
N PHE A 291 -15.35 5.13 -4.82
CA PHE A 291 -15.11 6.10 -3.76
C PHE A 291 -15.50 5.55 -2.38
N LEU A 292 -16.68 4.95 -2.28
CA LEU A 292 -17.11 4.28 -1.05
C LEU A 292 -16.21 3.12 -0.66
N ALA A 293 -15.68 2.35 -1.63
CA ALA A 293 -14.71 1.30 -1.37
C ALA A 293 -13.41 1.87 -0.78
N GLY A 294 -12.88 2.95 -1.36
CA GLY A 294 -11.70 3.65 -0.83
C GLY A 294 -11.93 4.19 0.59
N LEU A 295 -13.08 4.82 0.82
CA LEU A 295 -13.48 5.34 2.13
C LEU A 295 -13.59 4.22 3.19
N ALA A 296 -14.16 3.06 2.80
CA ALA A 296 -14.26 1.89 3.67
C ALA A 296 -12.88 1.30 4.02
N MET A 297 -11.95 1.29 3.06
CA MET A 297 -10.59 0.76 3.26
C MET A 297 -9.72 1.66 4.13
N ALA A 298 -9.96 2.96 4.14
CA ALA A 298 -9.11 3.97 4.74
C ALA A 298 -8.68 3.72 6.21
N PRO A 299 -9.58 3.37 7.15
CA PRO A 299 -9.21 3.21 8.56
C PRO A 299 -8.53 1.88 8.87
N VAL A 300 -8.71 0.85 8.04
CA VAL A 300 -8.43 -0.54 8.41
C VAL A 300 -6.96 -0.77 8.77
N PHE A 301 -6.02 -0.36 7.90
CA PHE A 301 -4.59 -0.57 8.12
C PHE A 301 -4.06 0.24 9.32
N PRO A 302 -4.21 1.58 9.37
CA PRO A 302 -3.64 2.36 10.47
C PRO A 302 -4.25 1.98 11.82
N THR A 303 -5.54 1.67 11.87
CA THR A 303 -6.22 1.26 13.09
C THR A 303 -5.76 -0.12 13.56
N THR A 304 -5.52 -1.07 12.62
CA THR A 304 -4.96 -2.39 12.97
C THR A 304 -3.55 -2.25 13.54
N VAL A 305 -2.69 -1.46 12.91
CA VAL A 305 -1.31 -1.21 13.39
C VAL A 305 -1.33 -0.54 14.76
N ALA A 306 -2.24 0.41 15.00
CA ALA A 306 -2.41 1.02 16.32
C ALA A 306 -2.81 -0.02 17.39
N MET A 307 -3.78 -0.90 17.09
CA MET A 307 -4.18 -1.97 18.00
C MET A 307 -3.04 -2.94 18.32
N VAL A 308 -2.16 -3.23 17.35
CA VAL A 308 -0.93 -4.02 17.59
C VAL A 308 -0.02 -3.30 18.59
N GLY A 309 0.20 -2.00 18.40
CA GLY A 309 0.99 -1.18 19.31
C GLY A 309 0.45 -1.18 20.75
N ASP A 310 -0.88 -1.12 20.89
CA ASP A 310 -1.56 -1.14 22.19
C ASP A 310 -1.44 -2.49 22.91
N VAL A 311 -1.52 -3.62 22.17
CA VAL A 311 -1.41 -4.97 22.73
C VAL A 311 0.03 -5.32 23.09
N PHE A 312 1.00 -4.89 22.28
CA PHE A 312 2.43 -5.23 22.42
C PHE A 312 3.28 -4.05 22.92
N LYS A 313 2.82 -3.27 23.88
CA LYS A 313 3.44 -2.01 24.35
C LYS A 313 4.96 -2.06 24.49
N GLU A 314 5.49 -3.07 25.20
CA GLU A 314 6.93 -3.19 25.48
C GLU A 314 7.75 -3.63 24.26
N ARG A 315 7.12 -4.21 23.24
CA ARG A 315 7.74 -4.79 22.05
C ARG A 315 7.01 -4.38 20.76
N SER A 316 6.40 -3.20 20.80
CA SER A 316 5.56 -2.71 19.71
C SER A 316 6.29 -2.65 18.37
N GLY A 317 7.57 -2.28 18.35
CA GLY A 317 8.37 -2.21 17.14
C GLY A 317 8.47 -3.55 16.40
N THR A 318 8.78 -4.64 17.13
CA THR A 318 8.87 -6.00 16.54
C THR A 318 7.49 -6.49 16.06
N ALA A 319 6.44 -6.31 16.88
CA ALA A 319 5.09 -6.76 16.54
C ALA A 319 4.54 -6.00 15.34
N ILE A 320 4.67 -4.67 15.30
CA ILE A 320 4.26 -3.83 14.18
C ILE A 320 5.06 -4.17 12.92
N GLY A 321 6.39 -4.31 13.02
CA GLY A 321 7.23 -4.65 11.89
C GLY A 321 6.83 -6.00 11.25
N PHE A 322 6.62 -7.03 12.07
CA PHE A 322 6.14 -8.33 11.60
C PHE A 322 4.76 -8.22 10.92
N THR A 323 3.81 -7.53 11.56
CA THR A 323 2.46 -7.33 11.03
C THR A 323 2.47 -6.62 9.69
N ILE A 324 3.28 -5.56 9.53
CA ILE A 324 3.42 -4.82 8.26
C ILE A 324 4.07 -5.68 7.18
N THR A 325 5.10 -6.46 7.54
CA THR A 325 5.77 -7.37 6.58
C THR A 325 4.79 -8.42 6.06
N CYS A 326 3.99 -9.03 6.95
CA CYS A 326 2.90 -9.92 6.54
C CYS A 326 1.86 -9.20 5.67
N GLY A 327 1.57 -7.94 5.99
CA GLY A 327 0.73 -7.09 5.13
C GLY A 327 1.26 -7.01 3.70
N PHE A 328 2.50 -6.63 3.50
CA PHE A 328 3.09 -6.53 2.15
C PHE A 328 3.10 -7.86 1.38
N SER A 329 3.11 -9.00 2.08
CA SER A 329 2.92 -10.30 1.44
C SER A 329 1.54 -10.44 0.80
N GLY A 330 0.54 -9.67 1.23
CA GLY A 330 -0.78 -9.62 0.59
C GLY A 330 -0.71 -9.13 -0.86
N LEU A 331 0.10 -8.12 -1.17
CA LEU A 331 0.35 -7.68 -2.55
C LEU A 331 0.99 -8.80 -3.39
N VAL A 332 1.97 -9.51 -2.80
CA VAL A 332 2.69 -10.61 -3.47
C VAL A 332 1.74 -11.73 -3.89
N VAL A 333 0.73 -12.02 -3.08
CA VAL A 333 -0.22 -13.11 -3.31
C VAL A 333 -1.42 -12.66 -4.15
N SER A 334 -2.00 -11.50 -3.83
CA SER A 334 -3.30 -11.11 -4.41
C SER A 334 -3.24 -10.87 -5.91
N SER A 335 -2.25 -10.13 -6.39
CA SER A 335 -2.20 -9.76 -7.80
C SER A 335 -1.99 -10.94 -8.76
N PRO A 336 -1.04 -11.88 -8.51
CA PRO A 336 -0.94 -13.09 -9.34
C PRO A 336 -2.15 -14.00 -9.19
N LEU A 337 -2.76 -14.08 -8.00
CA LEU A 337 -3.99 -14.88 -7.78
C LEU A 337 -5.16 -14.32 -8.62
N ILE A 338 -5.35 -12.99 -8.63
CA ILE A 338 -6.35 -12.34 -9.49
C ILE A 338 -6.08 -12.66 -10.96
N GLY A 339 -4.83 -12.51 -11.43
CA GLY A 339 -4.45 -12.79 -12.80
C GLY A 339 -4.67 -14.25 -13.20
N TRP A 340 -4.34 -15.19 -12.33
CA TRP A 340 -4.52 -16.63 -12.55
C TRP A 340 -6.00 -17.01 -12.61
N LEU A 341 -6.83 -16.53 -11.69
CA LEU A 341 -8.27 -16.79 -11.69
C LEU A 341 -8.99 -16.12 -12.87
N ALA A 342 -8.49 -14.96 -13.31
CA ALA A 342 -9.00 -14.27 -14.48
C ALA A 342 -8.67 -15.02 -15.78
N GLY A 343 -7.62 -15.82 -15.80
CA GLY A 343 -7.16 -16.49 -17.00
C GLY A 343 -6.62 -15.53 -18.07
N PRO A 344 -6.35 -16.03 -19.30
CA PRO A 344 -5.75 -15.22 -20.36
C PRO A 344 -6.72 -14.19 -20.95
N GLU A 345 -8.02 -14.48 -20.96
CA GLU A 345 -9.04 -13.66 -21.61
C GLU A 345 -9.35 -12.39 -20.80
N PRO A 346 -9.43 -11.20 -21.44
CA PRO A 346 -9.76 -9.95 -20.73
C PRO A 346 -11.08 -10.01 -19.95
N ALA A 347 -12.10 -10.67 -20.49
CA ALA A 347 -13.41 -10.80 -19.84
C ALA A 347 -13.38 -11.55 -18.51
N GLY A 348 -12.43 -12.46 -18.32
CA GLY A 348 -12.23 -13.22 -17.09
C GLY A 348 -11.81 -12.38 -15.88
N LEU A 349 -11.41 -11.12 -16.10
CA LEU A 349 -10.96 -10.24 -15.04
C LEU A 349 -12.04 -9.99 -13.97
N SER A 350 -13.32 -10.00 -14.34
CA SER A 350 -14.44 -9.94 -13.40
C SER A 350 -14.41 -11.10 -12.40
N THR A 351 -14.10 -12.32 -12.86
CA THR A 351 -13.97 -13.51 -12.01
C THR A 351 -12.74 -13.42 -11.11
N GLY A 352 -11.60 -13.02 -11.66
CA GLY A 352 -10.38 -12.86 -10.86
C GLY A 352 -10.55 -11.85 -9.73
N LEU A 353 -11.25 -10.76 -9.97
CA LEU A 353 -11.48 -9.71 -8.98
C LEU A 353 -12.48 -10.10 -7.86
N LEU A 354 -13.22 -11.22 -7.98
CA LEU A 354 -14.03 -11.75 -6.87
C LEU A 354 -13.18 -12.11 -5.64
N VAL A 355 -11.89 -12.26 -5.79
CA VAL A 355 -10.95 -12.38 -4.66
C VAL A 355 -11.08 -11.19 -3.69
N LEU A 356 -11.37 -9.99 -4.17
CA LEU A 356 -11.46 -8.77 -3.34
C LEU A 356 -12.60 -8.83 -2.32
N PRO A 357 -13.88 -9.06 -2.70
CA PRO A 357 -14.94 -9.22 -1.72
C PRO A 357 -14.75 -10.46 -0.83
N VAL A 358 -14.16 -11.56 -1.33
CA VAL A 358 -13.86 -12.75 -0.53
C VAL A 358 -12.82 -12.43 0.57
N PHE A 359 -11.72 -11.76 0.23
CA PHE A 359 -10.71 -11.34 1.21
C PHE A 359 -11.28 -10.33 2.21
N SER A 360 -12.15 -9.42 1.76
CA SER A 360 -12.84 -8.47 2.63
C SER A 360 -13.78 -9.18 3.61
N ALA A 361 -14.52 -10.18 3.16
CA ALA A 361 -15.40 -11.00 4.03
C ALA A 361 -14.56 -11.83 5.03
N ALA A 362 -13.47 -12.44 4.58
CA ALA A 362 -12.54 -13.13 5.47
C ALA A 362 -11.95 -12.20 6.54
N LEU A 363 -11.65 -10.95 6.17
CA LEU A 363 -11.17 -9.91 7.09
C LEU A 363 -12.21 -9.59 8.18
N VAL A 364 -13.50 -9.54 7.83
CA VAL A 364 -14.59 -9.41 8.83
C VAL A 364 -14.54 -10.56 9.83
N VAL A 365 -14.39 -11.80 9.34
CA VAL A 365 -14.30 -12.98 10.21
C VAL A 365 -13.09 -12.87 11.16
N VAL A 366 -11.93 -12.49 10.66
CA VAL A 366 -10.72 -12.30 11.49
C VAL A 366 -10.97 -11.27 12.60
N TYR A 367 -11.61 -10.13 12.31
CA TYR A 367 -11.93 -9.14 13.34
C TYR A 367 -13.00 -9.60 14.32
N LEU A 368 -13.97 -10.42 13.90
CA LEU A 368 -14.93 -11.04 14.83
C LEU A 368 -14.24 -12.04 15.77
N VAL A 369 -13.29 -12.83 15.27
CA VAL A 369 -12.45 -13.70 16.09
C VAL A 369 -11.60 -12.88 17.07
N LEU A 370 -10.97 -11.80 16.62
CA LEU A 370 -10.23 -10.88 17.50
C LEU A 370 -11.12 -10.31 18.61
N ARG A 371 -12.39 -9.97 18.29
CA ARG A 371 -13.36 -9.48 19.27
C ARG A 371 -13.70 -10.53 20.34
N SER A 372 -13.91 -11.78 19.94
CA SER A 372 -14.20 -12.89 20.86
C SER A 372 -13.00 -13.23 21.74
N THR A 373 -11.80 -13.32 21.18
CA THR A 373 -10.55 -13.58 21.90
C THR A 373 -10.28 -12.51 22.96
N ARG A 374 -10.44 -11.24 22.61
CA ARG A 374 -10.26 -10.13 23.55
C ARG A 374 -11.27 -10.17 24.70
N ARG A 375 -12.52 -10.52 24.43
CA ARG A 375 -13.55 -10.70 25.45
C ARG A 375 -13.23 -11.86 26.39
N ALA A 376 -12.75 -12.99 25.87
CA ALA A 376 -12.37 -14.14 26.64
C ALA A 376 -11.20 -13.84 27.60
N VAL A 377 -10.18 -13.11 27.12
CA VAL A 377 -9.04 -12.68 27.95
C VAL A 377 -9.46 -11.73 29.06
N LEU A 378 -10.41 -10.82 28.80
CA LEU A 378 -10.92 -9.87 29.81
C LEU A 378 -11.91 -10.53 30.81
N ALA A 379 -12.54 -11.63 30.43
CA ALA A 379 -13.49 -12.37 31.26
C ALA A 379 -12.83 -13.51 32.07
N ALA A 380 -11.56 -13.86 31.79
CA ALA A 380 -10.81 -14.82 32.55
C ALA A 380 -10.58 -14.30 33.99
N PRO A 381 -10.95 -15.04 35.06
CA PRO A 381 -10.62 -14.65 36.42
C PRO A 381 -9.10 -14.52 36.53
N GLY A 382 -8.66 -13.38 37.08
CA GLY A 382 -7.23 -13.16 37.32
C GLY A 382 -6.64 -14.37 38.08
N PRO A 383 -5.32 -14.65 37.89
CA PRO A 383 -4.68 -15.70 38.67
C PRO A 383 -4.95 -15.39 40.14
N SER A 384 -5.67 -16.34 40.80
CA SER A 384 -5.89 -16.30 42.24
C SER A 384 -4.54 -16.17 42.92
N ALA A 385 -4.37 -15.04 43.64
CA ALA A 385 -3.18 -14.73 44.41
C ALA A 385 -2.91 -15.76 45.52
#